data_c756d8ce12034403fae69cf9c9d7fe80
#
_entry.id   c756d8ce12034403fae69cf9c9d7fe80
#
_cell.length_a   1.000
_cell.length_b   1.000
_cell.length_c   1.000
_cell.angle_alpha   90.00
_cell.angle_beta   90.00
_cell.angle_gamma   90.00
#
_symmetry.space_group_name_H-M   'P 1'
#
loop_
_entity.id
_entity.type
_entity.pdbx_description
1 polymer ?
#
loop_
_entity_poly.entity_id
_entity_poly.type
_entity_poly.pdbx_seq_one_letter_code
_entity_poly.pdbx_strand_id
1 'polypeptide(L)'
;MEQIQSQSPDAPVASRRQLITSLIAGGVVIAASPVFAGTASGATSDIPKNDERDNPTLNSALERESRMAATYALAVEAVSSEDDKAALLLIHDNHVAYVDALRGYLATNAQTPTGQPLANLTGSFNSIASLLSGLEDETVNIHTNSLTGLIGMNAAALVASIITVEARQAAALALVSGSSALAAARV
;
A
#
# COMPACT_ATOMS: atom_id res chain seq x y z
N MET A 1 22.28 -20.58 50.50
CA MET A 1 21.43 -20.87 49.31
C MET A 1 20.81 -19.55 48.88
N GLU A 2 21.43 -18.92 47.92
CA GLU A 2 21.03 -17.60 47.41
C GLU A 2 20.21 -17.82 46.14
N GLN A 3 18.93 -17.41 46.19
CA GLN A 3 18.04 -17.51 45.03
C GLN A 3 18.34 -16.33 44.09
N ILE A 4 18.95 -16.63 42.96
CA ILE A 4 19.10 -15.69 41.87
C ILE A 4 17.71 -15.58 41.18
N GLN A 5 16.96 -14.49 41.50
CA GLN A 5 15.81 -14.10 40.73
C GLN A 5 16.29 -13.55 39.37
N SER A 6 16.13 -14.37 38.33
CA SER A 6 16.27 -13.98 36.95
C SER A 6 15.09 -13.08 36.58
N GLN A 7 15.22 -11.76 36.70
CA GLN A 7 14.35 -10.80 36.07
C GLN A 7 14.69 -10.77 34.56
N SER A 8 13.85 -11.39 33.73
CA SER A 8 13.85 -11.12 32.32
C SER A 8 13.45 -9.64 32.13
N PRO A 9 14.23 -8.83 31.41
CA PRO A 9 13.79 -7.48 31.08
C PRO A 9 12.58 -7.61 30.17
N ASP A 10 11.42 -7.09 30.60
CA ASP A 10 10.26 -6.89 29.74
C ASP A 10 10.69 -6.04 28.56
N ALA A 11 10.84 -6.68 27.41
CA ALA A 11 11.05 -5.97 26.16
C ALA A 11 9.84 -5.06 25.93
N PRO A 12 10.03 -3.76 25.67
CA PRO A 12 8.92 -2.85 25.45
C PRO A 12 8.07 -3.39 24.30
N VAL A 13 6.77 -3.60 24.56
CA VAL A 13 5.82 -3.99 23.51
C VAL A 13 5.76 -2.85 22.50
N ALA A 14 6.23 -3.11 21.28
CA ALA A 14 6.20 -2.11 20.23
C ALA A 14 4.76 -1.63 20.00
N SER A 15 4.56 -0.30 19.88
CA SER A 15 3.25 0.23 19.57
C SER A 15 2.81 -0.20 18.17
N ARG A 16 1.49 -0.22 17.90
CA ARG A 16 0.94 -0.55 16.57
C ARG A 16 1.54 0.35 15.49
N ARG A 17 1.68 1.65 15.78
CA ARG A 17 2.35 2.59 14.89
C ARG A 17 3.79 2.18 14.60
N GLN A 18 4.59 1.83 15.61
CA GLN A 18 5.98 1.41 15.41
C GLN A 18 6.06 0.16 14.56
N LEU A 19 5.15 -0.80 14.77
CA LEU A 19 5.09 -2.04 14.02
C LEU A 19 4.71 -1.77 12.56
N ILE A 20 3.67 -1.01 12.29
CA ILE A 20 3.27 -0.61 10.95
C ILE A 20 4.39 0.20 10.28
N THR A 21 4.96 1.20 10.97
CA THR A 21 6.07 1.99 10.43
C THR A 21 7.27 1.12 10.06
N SER A 22 7.66 0.16 10.90
CA SER A 22 8.81 -0.70 10.64
C SER A 22 8.61 -1.64 9.44
N LEU A 23 7.38 -2.10 9.22
CA LEU A 23 7.05 -2.97 8.10
C LEU A 23 6.91 -2.20 6.78
N ILE A 24 6.43 -0.96 6.84
CA ILE A 24 6.20 -0.12 5.66
C ILE A 24 7.46 0.69 5.29
N ALA A 25 8.24 1.17 6.26
CA ALA A 25 9.37 2.09 6.06
C ALA A 25 10.48 1.59 5.11
N GLY A 26 10.50 0.30 4.77
CA GLY A 26 11.39 -0.23 3.73
C GLY A 26 10.93 0.04 2.28
N GLY A 27 9.82 0.75 2.07
CA GLY A 27 9.18 0.89 0.77
C GLY A 27 8.81 2.30 0.34
N VAL A 28 9.04 3.30 1.16
CA VAL A 28 8.72 4.67 0.75
C VAL A 28 9.86 5.22 -0.07
N VAL A 29 9.72 5.26 -1.35
CA VAL A 29 9.86 6.46 -2.18
C VAL A 29 9.27 6.17 -3.56
N ILE A 30 7.97 6.35 -3.70
CA ILE A 30 7.52 6.89 -4.96
C ILE A 30 7.60 8.43 -4.80
N ALA A 31 8.79 8.94 -4.53
CA ALA A 31 9.09 10.26 -5.01
C ALA A 31 9.04 10.14 -6.53
N ALA A 32 8.37 11.06 -7.19
CA ALA A 32 8.45 11.27 -8.62
C ALA A 32 9.90 11.68 -9.00
N SER A 33 10.86 10.89 -8.59
CA SER A 33 12.26 10.99 -8.97
C SER A 33 12.47 10.02 -10.11
N PRO A 34 13.12 10.43 -11.19
CA PRO A 34 13.48 9.55 -12.30
C PRO A 34 14.61 8.58 -11.90
N VAL A 35 14.47 7.93 -10.73
CA VAL A 35 15.49 7.04 -10.15
C VAL A 35 15.53 5.68 -10.84
N PHE A 36 14.61 5.39 -11.75
CA PHE A 36 14.73 4.21 -12.62
C PHE A 36 15.63 4.41 -13.84
N ALA A 37 16.46 5.47 -13.84
CA ALA A 37 17.63 5.55 -14.72
C ALA A 37 18.77 4.63 -14.22
N GLY A 38 18.44 3.43 -13.76
CA GLY A 38 19.39 2.35 -13.63
C GLY A 38 19.88 2.02 -15.03
N THR A 39 21.13 2.37 -15.31
CA THR A 39 21.86 1.99 -16.52
C THR A 39 21.99 0.47 -16.56
N ALA A 40 20.94 -0.23 -16.96
CA ALA A 40 21.08 -1.54 -17.55
C ALA A 40 21.67 -1.34 -18.94
N SER A 41 23.00 -1.16 -18.98
CA SER A 41 23.76 -1.15 -20.21
C SER A 41 23.65 -2.54 -20.84
N GLY A 42 22.99 -2.65 -22.00
CA GLY A 42 23.28 -3.79 -22.84
C GLY A 42 22.15 -4.52 -23.53
N ALA A 43 20.89 -4.06 -23.47
CA ALA A 43 19.88 -4.55 -24.42
C ALA A 43 19.10 -3.35 -24.93
N THR A 44 19.17 -3.06 -26.22
CA THR A 44 18.18 -2.24 -26.92
C THR A 44 16.87 -3.04 -26.91
N SER A 45 16.11 -2.93 -25.81
CA SER A 45 14.79 -3.53 -25.77
C SER A 45 13.87 -2.64 -26.62
N ASP A 46 13.19 -3.22 -27.58
CA ASP A 46 12.14 -2.55 -28.37
C ASP A 46 10.91 -2.18 -27.51
N ILE A 47 11.01 -2.35 -26.19
CA ILE A 47 9.94 -2.05 -25.23
C ILE A 47 9.91 -0.52 -25.02
N PRO A 48 8.79 0.15 -25.32
CA PRO A 48 8.67 1.58 -25.16
C PRO A 48 8.76 1.97 -23.66
N LYS A 49 9.36 3.13 -23.38
CA LYS A 49 9.37 3.66 -22.00
C LYS A 49 7.97 4.01 -21.52
N ASN A 50 7.16 4.65 -22.37
CA ASN A 50 5.77 5.00 -22.13
C ASN A 50 4.94 4.58 -23.33
N ASP A 51 3.71 4.13 -23.09
CA ASP A 51 2.77 3.77 -24.15
C ASP A 51 1.36 4.24 -23.76
N GLU A 52 0.71 5.00 -24.64
CA GLU A 52 -0.63 5.55 -24.37
C GLU A 52 -1.72 4.47 -24.26
N ARG A 53 -1.46 3.27 -24.79
CA ARG A 53 -2.35 2.12 -24.64
C ARG A 53 -2.47 1.65 -23.20
N ASP A 54 -1.53 2.06 -22.32
CA ASP A 54 -1.57 1.79 -20.88
C ASP A 54 -2.54 2.71 -20.13
N ASN A 55 -2.95 3.84 -20.72
CA ASN A 55 -3.78 4.84 -20.05
C ASN A 55 -5.08 4.30 -19.45
N PRO A 56 -5.85 3.40 -20.11
CA PRO A 56 -7.06 2.83 -19.49
C PRO A 56 -6.75 2.03 -18.22
N THR A 57 -5.69 1.23 -18.24
CA THR A 57 -5.25 0.42 -17.09
C THR A 57 -4.77 1.32 -15.94
N LEU A 58 -3.99 2.35 -16.25
CA LEU A 58 -3.49 3.30 -15.24
C LEU A 58 -4.62 4.18 -14.67
N ASN A 59 -5.64 4.53 -15.46
CA ASN A 59 -6.83 5.23 -14.95
C ASN A 59 -7.66 4.30 -14.02
N SER A 60 -7.73 3.02 -14.30
CA SER A 60 -8.36 2.05 -13.39
C SER A 60 -7.60 1.94 -12.08
N ALA A 61 -6.26 1.95 -12.13
CA ALA A 61 -5.42 2.00 -10.94
C ALA A 61 -5.64 3.31 -10.16
N LEU A 62 -5.67 4.45 -10.85
CA LEU A 62 -5.94 5.77 -10.26
C LEU A 62 -7.30 5.81 -9.52
N GLU A 63 -8.35 5.24 -10.10
CA GLU A 63 -9.65 5.10 -9.46
C GLU A 63 -9.54 4.24 -8.20
N ARG A 64 -8.87 3.08 -8.27
CA ARG A 64 -8.71 2.18 -7.13
C ARG A 64 -7.97 2.85 -5.97
N GLU A 65 -6.84 3.50 -6.24
CA GLU A 65 -6.04 4.21 -5.24
C GLU A 65 -6.80 5.38 -4.60
N SER A 66 -7.55 6.14 -5.38
CA SER A 66 -8.39 7.21 -4.85
C SER A 66 -9.46 6.70 -3.90
N ARG A 67 -10.05 5.54 -4.20
CA ARG A 67 -11.05 4.88 -3.34
C ARG A 67 -10.41 4.29 -2.08
N MET A 68 -9.20 3.75 -2.17
CA MET A 68 -8.43 3.30 -1.01
C MET A 68 -8.11 4.48 -0.10
N ALA A 69 -7.60 5.59 -0.62
CA ALA A 69 -7.37 6.81 0.16
C ALA A 69 -8.64 7.27 0.90
N ALA A 70 -9.78 7.33 0.21
CA ALA A 70 -11.06 7.68 0.83
C ALA A 70 -11.49 6.68 1.92
N THR A 71 -11.20 5.40 1.73
CA THR A 71 -11.49 4.36 2.73
C THR A 71 -10.64 4.54 3.98
N TYR A 72 -9.35 4.83 3.82
CA TYR A 72 -8.46 5.09 4.96
C TYR A 72 -8.79 6.40 5.68
N ALA A 73 -9.25 7.44 4.98
CA ALA A 73 -9.76 8.64 5.63
C ALA A 73 -10.92 8.32 6.60
N LEU A 74 -11.88 7.49 6.18
CA LEU A 74 -12.95 7.01 7.07
C LEU A 74 -12.41 6.14 8.21
N ALA A 75 -11.39 5.32 7.96
CA ALA A 75 -10.79 4.48 8.99
C ALA A 75 -10.16 5.32 10.11
N VAL A 76 -9.46 6.39 9.75
CA VAL A 76 -8.86 7.34 10.71
C VAL A 76 -9.93 7.99 11.58
N GLU A 77 -11.08 8.37 11.00
CA GLU A 77 -12.20 8.96 11.76
C GLU A 77 -12.89 7.93 12.66
N ALA A 78 -12.92 6.66 12.27
CA ALA A 78 -13.61 5.60 12.99
C ALA A 78 -12.89 5.10 14.25
N VAL A 79 -11.57 5.36 14.38
CA VAL A 79 -10.76 4.92 15.53
C VAL A 79 -10.57 6.07 16.53
N SER A 80 -10.50 5.74 17.84
CA SER A 80 -10.36 6.73 18.90
C SER A 80 -8.93 6.90 19.42
N SER A 81 -8.10 5.87 19.26
CA SER A 81 -6.70 5.90 19.73
C SER A 81 -5.83 6.72 18.79
N GLU A 82 -5.07 7.66 19.33
CA GLU A 82 -4.13 8.48 18.54
C GLU A 82 -3.00 7.65 17.90
N ASP A 83 -2.59 6.55 18.54
CA ASP A 83 -1.62 5.61 17.96
C ASP A 83 -2.21 4.86 16.76
N ASP A 84 -3.47 4.43 16.86
CA ASP A 84 -4.19 3.77 15.77
C ASP A 84 -4.44 4.74 14.60
N LYS A 85 -4.85 6.00 14.90
CA LYS A 85 -5.01 7.05 13.88
C LYS A 85 -3.70 7.32 13.13
N ALA A 86 -2.61 7.50 13.87
CA ALA A 86 -1.31 7.77 13.27
C ALA A 86 -0.81 6.61 12.39
N ALA A 87 -1.11 5.36 12.78
CA ALA A 87 -0.81 4.19 11.98
C ALA A 87 -1.61 4.16 10.67
N LEU A 88 -2.91 4.45 10.73
CA LEU A 88 -3.78 4.47 9.55
C LEU A 88 -3.48 5.67 8.63
N LEU A 89 -3.13 6.84 9.19
CA LEU A 89 -2.71 8.00 8.41
C LEU A 89 -1.46 7.73 7.58
N LEU A 90 -0.50 6.96 8.10
CA LEU A 90 0.69 6.59 7.34
C LEU A 90 0.33 5.82 6.07
N ILE A 91 -0.65 4.92 6.14
CA ILE A 91 -1.11 4.15 4.98
C ILE A 91 -1.96 5.03 4.05
N HIS A 92 -2.86 5.83 4.61
CA HIS A 92 -3.62 6.84 3.87
C HIS A 92 -2.72 7.70 2.98
N ASP A 93 -1.65 8.25 3.56
CA ASP A 93 -0.73 9.15 2.86
C ASP A 93 0.03 8.45 1.73
N ASN A 94 0.27 7.14 1.86
CA ASN A 94 0.82 6.34 0.76
C ASN A 94 -0.16 6.25 -0.41
N HIS A 95 -1.45 5.96 -0.17
CA HIS A 95 -2.44 5.93 -1.25
C HIS A 95 -2.64 7.30 -1.91
N VAL A 96 -2.59 8.40 -1.14
CA VAL A 96 -2.58 9.77 -1.70
C VAL A 96 -1.36 9.95 -2.61
N ALA A 97 -0.17 9.51 -2.18
CA ALA A 97 1.04 9.58 -2.99
C ALA A 97 0.95 8.73 -4.28
N TYR A 98 0.27 7.57 -4.24
CA TYR A 98 0.04 6.75 -5.44
C TYR A 98 -0.91 7.45 -6.41
N VAL A 99 -2.00 8.06 -5.91
CA VAL A 99 -2.89 8.89 -6.72
C VAL A 99 -2.12 10.00 -7.44
N ASP A 100 -1.24 10.70 -6.73
CA ASP A 100 -0.45 11.78 -7.29
C ASP A 100 0.58 11.27 -8.32
N ALA A 101 1.22 10.13 -8.06
CA ALA A 101 2.16 9.51 -8.99
C ALA A 101 1.47 9.04 -10.28
N LEU A 102 0.30 8.40 -10.18
CA LEU A 102 -0.50 7.96 -11.32
C LEU A 102 -1.01 9.16 -12.15
N ARG A 103 -1.49 10.22 -11.47
CA ARG A 103 -1.87 11.47 -12.15
C ARG A 103 -0.69 12.12 -12.85
N GLY A 104 0.47 12.16 -12.20
CA GLY A 104 1.68 12.71 -12.78
C GLY A 104 2.12 11.93 -14.03
N TYR A 105 2.00 10.61 -14.01
CA TYR A 105 2.29 9.77 -15.18
C TYR A 105 1.30 9.99 -16.32
N LEU A 106 0.00 9.97 -16.02
CA LEU A 106 -1.09 10.14 -16.99
C LEU A 106 -1.17 11.57 -17.55
N ALA A 107 -0.73 12.56 -16.80
CA ALA A 107 -0.79 13.98 -17.14
C ALA A 107 -2.20 14.41 -17.61
N THR A 108 -2.34 14.88 -18.85
CA THR A 108 -3.64 15.30 -19.43
C THR A 108 -4.60 14.13 -19.70
N ASN A 109 -4.12 12.89 -19.67
CA ASN A 109 -4.94 11.69 -19.87
C ASN A 109 -5.54 11.16 -18.54
N ALA A 110 -5.21 11.79 -17.40
CA ALA A 110 -5.76 11.41 -16.12
C ALA A 110 -7.26 11.71 -16.05
N GLN A 111 -8.04 10.67 -15.74
CA GLN A 111 -9.46 10.82 -15.45
C GLN A 111 -9.67 11.34 -14.02
N THR A 112 -10.81 11.95 -13.75
CA THR A 112 -11.19 12.34 -12.39
C THR A 112 -11.80 11.14 -11.68
N PRO A 113 -11.15 10.62 -10.60
CA PRO A 113 -11.69 9.50 -9.85
C PRO A 113 -12.94 9.88 -9.07
N THR A 114 -13.79 8.90 -8.77
CA THR A 114 -15.02 9.11 -7.99
C THR A 114 -14.74 9.43 -6.52
N GLY A 115 -13.61 8.96 -5.98
CA GLY A 115 -13.25 9.13 -4.58
C GLY A 115 -14.21 8.47 -3.59
N GLN A 116 -15.07 7.55 -4.06
CA GLN A 116 -16.00 6.84 -3.19
C GLN A 116 -15.27 5.74 -2.41
N PRO A 117 -15.41 5.67 -1.08
CA PRO A 117 -14.76 4.62 -0.30
C PRO A 117 -15.22 3.22 -0.74
N LEU A 118 -14.36 2.23 -0.57
CA LEU A 118 -14.61 0.83 -0.95
C LEU A 118 -15.50 0.11 0.06
N ALA A 119 -15.51 0.55 1.32
CA ALA A 119 -16.28 -0.05 2.39
C ALA A 119 -16.70 0.96 3.45
N ASN A 120 -17.79 0.64 4.16
CA ASN A 120 -18.13 1.30 5.40
C ASN A 120 -17.34 0.66 6.56
N LEU A 121 -16.77 1.48 7.42
CA LEU A 121 -15.87 1.05 8.48
C LEU A 121 -16.54 1.28 9.84
N THR A 122 -16.75 0.21 10.59
CA THR A 122 -17.32 0.26 11.94
C THR A 122 -16.69 -0.80 12.83
N GLY A 123 -16.71 -0.56 14.13
CA GLY A 123 -16.25 -1.54 15.12
C GLY A 123 -14.89 -1.22 15.72
N SER A 124 -14.21 -2.24 16.23
CA SER A 124 -12.90 -2.10 16.86
C SER A 124 -11.80 -1.87 15.82
N PHE A 125 -10.68 -1.32 16.27
CA PHE A 125 -9.49 -1.20 15.42
C PHE A 125 -9.10 -2.54 14.77
N ASN A 126 -9.14 -3.65 15.52
CA ASN A 126 -8.80 -4.97 14.97
C ASN A 126 -9.74 -5.38 13.84
N SER A 127 -11.04 -5.09 13.97
CA SER A 127 -12.03 -5.37 12.91
C SER A 127 -11.78 -4.52 11.67
N ILE A 128 -11.50 -3.22 11.86
CA ILE A 128 -11.15 -2.29 10.79
C ILE A 128 -9.85 -2.72 10.11
N ALA A 129 -8.80 -3.01 10.86
CA ALA A 129 -7.51 -3.45 10.33
C ALA A 129 -7.62 -4.77 9.55
N SER A 130 -8.43 -5.71 10.01
CA SER A 130 -8.68 -6.97 9.29
C SER A 130 -9.39 -6.73 7.95
N LEU A 131 -10.39 -5.85 7.92
CA LEU A 131 -11.09 -5.48 6.69
C LEU A 131 -10.15 -4.76 5.72
N LEU A 132 -9.37 -3.78 6.22
CA LEU A 132 -8.40 -3.05 5.42
C LEU A 132 -7.31 -3.97 4.86
N SER A 133 -6.81 -4.94 5.64
CA SER A 133 -5.89 -5.96 5.14
C SER A 133 -6.45 -6.72 3.94
N GLY A 134 -7.73 -7.09 3.99
CA GLY A 134 -8.40 -7.76 2.87
C GLY A 134 -8.55 -6.85 1.64
N LEU A 135 -8.81 -5.56 1.83
CA LEU A 135 -8.87 -4.59 0.72
C LEU A 135 -7.50 -4.34 0.08
N GLU A 136 -6.42 -4.33 0.88
CA GLU A 136 -5.04 -4.27 0.36
C GLU A 136 -4.72 -5.51 -0.47
N ASP A 137 -5.01 -6.71 0.04
CA ASP A 137 -4.78 -7.96 -0.70
C ASP A 137 -5.57 -7.99 -2.02
N GLU A 138 -6.83 -7.53 -2.01
CA GLU A 138 -7.63 -7.40 -3.23
C GLU A 138 -6.99 -6.41 -4.21
N THR A 139 -6.50 -5.27 -3.73
CA THR A 139 -5.86 -4.23 -4.55
C THR A 139 -4.55 -4.75 -5.16
N VAL A 140 -3.72 -5.43 -4.37
CA VAL A 140 -2.51 -6.13 -4.85
C VAL A 140 -2.86 -7.11 -5.99
N ASN A 141 -3.92 -7.89 -5.84
CA ASN A 141 -4.35 -8.84 -6.88
C ASN A 141 -4.82 -8.12 -8.15
N ILE A 142 -5.60 -7.04 -8.02
CA ILE A 142 -6.06 -6.22 -9.16
C ILE A 142 -4.86 -5.65 -9.92
N HIS A 143 -3.92 -5.03 -9.21
CA HIS A 143 -2.73 -4.44 -9.82
C HIS A 143 -1.78 -5.48 -10.42
N THR A 144 -1.60 -6.62 -9.76
CA THR A 144 -0.79 -7.74 -10.28
C THR A 144 -1.37 -8.27 -11.59
N ASN A 145 -2.68 -8.45 -11.67
CA ASN A 145 -3.33 -8.88 -12.89
C ASN A 145 -3.21 -7.84 -14.01
N SER A 146 -3.23 -6.55 -13.66
CA SER A 146 -3.08 -5.47 -14.64
C SER A 146 -1.69 -5.36 -15.23
N LEU A 147 -0.64 -5.78 -14.50
CA LEU A 147 0.75 -5.74 -14.99
C LEU A 147 0.94 -6.48 -16.31
N THR A 148 0.24 -7.59 -16.51
CA THR A 148 0.39 -8.42 -17.73
C THR A 148 -0.07 -7.71 -19.00
N GLY A 149 -0.88 -6.65 -18.87
CA GLY A 149 -1.41 -5.85 -19.97
C GLY A 149 -0.63 -4.57 -20.24
N LEU A 150 0.30 -4.20 -19.37
CA LEU A 150 1.09 -2.98 -19.52
C LEU A 150 2.22 -3.18 -20.54
N ILE A 151 2.40 -2.20 -21.39
CA ILE A 151 3.36 -2.20 -22.51
C ILE A 151 4.58 -1.34 -22.16
N GLY A 152 4.34 -0.17 -21.57
CA GLY A 152 5.40 0.77 -21.20
C GLY A 152 6.14 0.35 -19.95
N MET A 153 7.48 0.36 -20.00
CA MET A 153 8.32 -0.02 -18.85
C MET A 153 8.05 0.86 -17.63
N ASN A 154 7.84 2.16 -17.82
CA ASN A 154 7.60 3.09 -16.71
C ASN A 154 6.24 2.84 -16.04
N ALA A 155 5.20 2.51 -16.82
CA ALA A 155 3.89 2.13 -16.30
C ALA A 155 3.99 0.86 -15.44
N ALA A 156 4.64 -0.18 -15.97
CA ALA A 156 4.85 -1.43 -15.27
C ALA A 156 5.67 -1.24 -13.98
N ALA A 157 6.75 -0.44 -14.03
CA ALA A 157 7.57 -0.13 -12.86
C ALA A 157 6.78 0.64 -11.78
N LEU A 158 5.95 1.60 -12.17
CA LEU A 158 5.10 2.35 -11.24
C LEU A 158 4.12 1.41 -10.54
N VAL A 159 3.36 0.63 -11.28
CA VAL A 159 2.37 -0.30 -10.71
C VAL A 159 3.06 -1.37 -9.84
N ALA A 160 4.19 -1.92 -10.26
CA ALA A 160 4.94 -2.89 -9.46
C ALA A 160 5.46 -2.31 -8.12
N SER A 161 5.83 -1.02 -8.11
CA SER A 161 6.24 -0.35 -6.88
C SER A 161 5.07 -0.14 -5.92
N ILE A 162 3.89 0.20 -6.41
CA ILE A 162 2.64 0.28 -5.63
C ILE A 162 2.34 -1.07 -5.00
N ILE A 163 2.26 -2.15 -5.78
CA ILE A 163 2.02 -3.52 -5.32
C ILE A 163 2.96 -3.91 -4.17
N THR A 164 4.25 -3.56 -4.29
CA THR A 164 5.24 -3.92 -3.28
C THR A 164 4.94 -3.28 -1.92
N VAL A 165 4.47 -2.05 -1.90
CA VAL A 165 4.13 -1.36 -0.65
C VAL A 165 2.80 -1.85 -0.10
N GLU A 166 1.77 -2.01 -0.93
CA GLU A 166 0.45 -2.53 -0.54
C GLU A 166 0.54 -3.94 0.07
N ALA A 167 1.35 -4.84 -0.50
CA ALA A 167 1.58 -6.16 0.06
C ALA A 167 2.17 -6.10 1.49
N ARG A 168 3.03 -5.10 1.77
CA ARG A 168 3.54 -4.85 3.13
C ARG A 168 2.48 -4.25 4.05
N GLN A 169 1.63 -3.38 3.53
CA GLN A 169 0.50 -2.80 4.26
C GLN A 169 -0.49 -3.88 4.66
N ALA A 170 -0.86 -4.76 3.72
CA ALA A 170 -1.71 -5.92 3.99
C ALA A 170 -1.14 -6.79 5.12
N ALA A 171 0.15 -7.15 5.02
CA ALA A 171 0.82 -7.96 6.04
C ALA A 171 0.88 -7.26 7.40
N ALA A 172 1.15 -5.96 7.44
CA ALA A 172 1.19 -5.17 8.67
C ALA A 172 -0.18 -5.10 9.35
N LEU A 173 -1.23 -4.86 8.58
CA LEU A 173 -2.62 -4.82 9.06
C LEU A 173 -3.09 -6.19 9.54
N ALA A 174 -2.77 -7.27 8.82
CA ALA A 174 -3.05 -8.64 9.26
C ALA A 174 -2.40 -8.94 10.63
N LEU A 175 -1.15 -8.53 10.81
CA LEU A 175 -0.42 -8.74 12.05
C LEU A 175 -1.06 -7.96 13.22
N VAL A 176 -1.36 -6.67 13.05
CA VAL A 176 -1.95 -5.85 14.12
C VAL A 176 -3.41 -6.16 14.43
N SER A 177 -4.15 -6.72 13.48
CA SER A 177 -5.51 -7.22 13.69
C SER A 177 -5.56 -8.55 14.43
N GLY A 178 -4.41 -9.24 14.57
CA GLY A 178 -4.33 -10.59 15.10
C GLY A 178 -4.74 -11.67 14.08
N SER A 179 -4.92 -11.29 12.81
CA SER A 179 -5.15 -12.23 11.71
C SER A 179 -3.82 -12.85 11.29
N SER A 180 -3.83 -14.16 11.00
CA SER A 180 -2.62 -14.80 10.50
C SER A 180 -2.40 -14.40 9.03
N ALA A 181 -1.29 -13.71 8.75
CA ALA A 181 -0.89 -13.40 7.37
C ALA A 181 -0.77 -14.65 6.47
N LEU A 182 -0.59 -15.83 7.07
CA LEU A 182 -0.54 -17.12 6.38
C LEU A 182 -1.93 -17.70 6.06
N ALA A 183 -3.01 -17.17 6.65
CA ALA A 183 -4.37 -17.64 6.36
C ALA A 183 -4.88 -17.10 5.01
N ALA A 184 -4.43 -15.93 4.58
CA ALA A 184 -4.79 -15.31 3.30
C ALA A 184 -4.11 -15.99 2.10
N ALA A 185 -2.99 -16.68 2.31
CA ALA A 185 -2.23 -17.37 1.23
C ALA A 185 -2.79 -18.77 0.87
N ARG A 186 -3.98 -19.16 1.34
CA ARG A 186 -4.57 -20.49 1.14
C ARG A 186 -5.84 -20.47 0.27
N VAL A 187 -5.95 -19.53 -0.66
CA VAL A 187 -7.01 -19.54 -1.67
C VAL A 187 -6.46 -19.91 -3.02
#